data_21af2cce8f97c9d3d26e12950f0ecf14
#
_entry.id   21af2cce8f97c9d3d26e12950f0ecf14
#
_cell.length_a   1.000
_cell.length_b   1.000
_cell.length_c   1.000
_cell.angle_alpha   90.00
_cell.angle_beta   90.00
_cell.angle_gamma   90.00
#
_symmetry.space_group_name_H-M   'P 1'
#
loop_
_entity.id
_entity.type
_entity.pdbx_description
1 polymer ?
#
loop_
_entity_poly.entity_id
_entity_poly.type
_entity_poly.pdbx_seq_one_letter_code
_entity_poly.pdbx_strand_id
1 'polypeptide(L)'
;MLAPTAVATDHGAMESSLQDRYAPHNACFGCGPANPHGLRIKSHVQGDEVVCTWQPATMHEAFPGMLNGGIIGALLDCHCNWTAAHHLMVQGGLSAPPCTVTAEYAIKLRRPTPTNAPVLLRAKVVESGPDRARIQGTLEAGGKVCATCDGLFVAVKEGHPAFHRW
;
A
#
# COMPACT_ATOMS: atom_id res chain seq x y z
N MET A 1 -2.83 44.62 30.94
CA MET A 1 -3.63 43.66 30.15
C MET A 1 -2.73 43.13 29.05
N LEU A 2 -2.23 41.90 29.22
CA LEU A 2 -1.43 41.20 28.21
C LEU A 2 -2.38 40.32 27.41
N ALA A 3 -2.36 40.50 26.09
CA ALA A 3 -3.15 39.67 25.16
C ALA A 3 -2.58 38.25 25.11
N PRO A 4 -3.42 37.23 24.97
CA PRO A 4 -2.95 35.85 24.82
C PRO A 4 -2.36 35.66 23.43
N THR A 5 -1.12 35.20 23.38
CA THR A 5 -0.45 34.70 22.17
C THR A 5 -1.17 33.45 21.69
N ALA A 6 -1.75 33.53 20.50
CA ALA A 6 -2.30 32.38 19.82
C ALA A 6 -1.17 31.40 19.45
N VAL A 7 -1.23 30.18 19.99
CA VAL A 7 -0.40 29.06 19.57
C VAL A 7 -0.93 28.62 18.22
N ALA A 8 -0.17 28.85 17.16
CA ALA A 8 -0.43 28.30 15.85
C ALA A 8 -0.30 26.77 15.93
N THR A 9 -1.42 26.07 15.81
CA THR A 9 -1.43 24.64 15.58
C THR A 9 -0.91 24.40 14.17
N ASP A 10 0.34 23.96 14.07
CA ASP A 10 0.92 23.43 12.85
C ASP A 10 0.11 22.20 12.44
N HIS A 11 -0.84 22.39 11.52
CA HIS A 11 -1.46 21.28 10.79
C HIS A 11 -0.41 20.81 9.79
N GLY A 12 0.48 19.93 10.23
CA GLY A 12 1.45 19.26 9.39
C GLY A 12 0.75 18.78 8.10
N ALA A 13 1.15 19.33 6.97
CA ALA A 13 0.68 18.89 5.66
C ALA A 13 0.88 17.37 5.60
N MET A 14 -0.21 16.60 5.45
CA MET A 14 -0.12 15.15 5.34
C MET A 14 0.82 14.82 4.19
N GLU A 15 1.89 14.10 4.49
CA GLU A 15 2.87 13.73 3.50
C GLU A 15 2.19 12.97 2.36
N SER A 16 2.50 13.34 1.11
CA SER A 16 1.94 12.72 -0.09
C SER A 16 2.17 11.20 -0.08
N SER A 17 1.18 10.41 -0.47
CA SER A 17 1.34 8.96 -0.57
C SER A 17 2.44 8.59 -1.57
N LEU A 18 3.00 7.40 -1.43
CA LEU A 18 3.99 6.88 -2.37
C LEU A 18 3.45 6.89 -3.81
N GLN A 19 2.19 6.52 -4.00
CA GLN A 19 1.52 6.48 -5.29
C GLN A 19 1.39 7.87 -5.92
N ASP A 20 0.92 8.85 -5.15
CA ASP A 20 0.73 10.22 -5.65
C ASP A 20 2.06 10.91 -5.93
N ARG A 21 3.08 10.61 -5.13
CA ARG A 21 4.40 11.20 -5.27
C ARG A 21 5.18 10.65 -6.48
N TYR A 22 5.15 9.35 -6.68
CA TYR A 22 6.05 8.68 -7.63
C TYR A 22 5.36 8.14 -8.88
N ALA A 23 4.04 7.94 -8.86
CA ALA A 23 3.29 7.35 -9.96
C ALA A 23 1.89 7.97 -10.15
N PRO A 24 1.78 9.31 -10.25
CA PRO A 24 0.47 9.99 -10.29
C PRO A 24 -0.38 9.62 -11.52
N HIS A 25 0.25 9.14 -12.59
CA HIS A 25 -0.43 8.74 -13.83
C HIS A 25 -0.67 7.23 -13.96
N ASN A 26 -0.27 6.45 -12.95
CA ASN A 26 -0.48 5.01 -12.94
C ASN A 26 -1.98 4.67 -12.90
N ALA A 27 -2.43 3.78 -13.80
CA ALA A 27 -3.82 3.32 -13.89
C ALA A 27 -4.04 1.90 -13.34
N CYS A 28 -3.14 1.38 -12.49
CA CYS A 28 -3.30 0.09 -11.84
C CYS A 28 -4.64 0.02 -11.07
N PHE A 29 -5.34 -1.12 -11.19
CA PHE A 29 -6.61 -1.33 -10.48
C PHE A 29 -6.49 -1.17 -8.95
N GLY A 30 -5.43 -1.69 -8.34
CA GLY A 30 -5.26 -1.64 -6.88
C GLY A 30 -4.74 -0.29 -6.37
N CYS A 31 -3.74 0.29 -7.05
CA CYS A 31 -2.98 1.41 -6.49
C CYS A 31 -2.88 2.65 -7.41
N GLY A 32 -3.41 2.60 -8.63
CA GLY A 32 -3.25 3.68 -9.59
C GLY A 32 -4.06 4.93 -9.26
N PRO A 33 -3.40 6.09 -9.00
CA PRO A 33 -4.11 7.34 -8.75
C PRO A 33 -4.99 7.77 -9.91
N ALA A 34 -4.59 7.44 -11.14
CA ALA A 34 -5.29 7.83 -12.36
C ALA A 34 -6.46 6.91 -12.75
N ASN A 35 -6.66 5.78 -12.03
CA ASN A 35 -7.79 4.89 -12.32
C ASN A 35 -9.01 5.26 -11.46
N PRO A 36 -10.06 5.89 -12.02
CA PRO A 36 -11.24 6.29 -11.25
C PRO A 36 -12.08 5.09 -10.76
N HIS A 37 -11.91 3.91 -11.37
CA HIS A 37 -12.63 2.68 -11.04
C HIS A 37 -11.80 1.71 -10.18
N GLY A 38 -10.55 2.08 -9.84
CA GLY A 38 -9.67 1.27 -9.02
C GLY A 38 -9.85 1.48 -7.51
N LEU A 39 -9.13 0.68 -6.73
CA LEU A 39 -9.16 0.76 -5.27
C LEU A 39 -8.41 1.98 -4.74
N ARG A 40 -7.45 2.50 -5.50
CA ARG A 40 -6.71 3.76 -5.27
C ARG A 40 -6.11 3.85 -3.87
N ILE A 41 -5.46 2.78 -3.42
CA ILE A 41 -4.79 2.77 -2.11
C ILE A 41 -3.73 3.88 -2.02
N LYS A 42 -3.52 4.36 -0.80
CA LYS A 42 -2.55 5.40 -0.47
C LYS A 42 -1.61 4.88 0.61
N SER A 43 -0.40 4.55 0.21
CA SER A 43 0.63 3.99 1.09
C SER A 43 1.55 5.09 1.60
N HIS A 44 1.81 5.11 2.91
CA HIS A 44 2.65 6.08 3.59
C HIS A 44 3.72 5.38 4.41
N VAL A 45 4.93 5.90 4.37
CA VAL A 45 6.03 5.39 5.19
C VAL A 45 5.84 5.85 6.63
N GLN A 46 5.95 4.92 7.58
CA GLN A 46 5.84 5.20 9.01
C GLN A 46 6.90 4.38 9.77
N GLY A 47 8.05 4.98 10.04
CA GLY A 47 9.17 4.28 10.65
C GLY A 47 9.72 3.18 9.73
N ASP A 48 9.71 1.95 10.21
CA ASP A 48 10.15 0.75 9.49
C ASP A 48 9.01 0.02 8.75
N GLU A 49 7.80 0.54 8.81
CA GLU A 49 6.61 0.02 8.14
C GLU A 49 6.10 0.98 7.06
N VAL A 50 5.32 0.43 6.15
CA VAL A 50 4.45 1.21 5.25
C VAL A 50 3.01 0.92 5.64
N VAL A 51 2.21 1.97 5.75
CA VAL A 51 0.82 1.88 6.22
C VAL A 51 -0.15 2.47 5.21
N CYS A 52 -1.38 1.94 5.19
CA CYS A 52 -2.46 2.46 4.38
C CYS A 52 -3.79 2.26 5.11
N THR A 53 -4.57 3.32 5.21
CA THR A 53 -5.98 3.23 5.65
C THR A 53 -6.86 3.31 4.42
N TRP A 54 -7.74 2.32 4.23
CA TRP A 54 -8.61 2.25 3.07
C TRP A 54 -10.05 1.98 3.48
N GLN A 55 -11.00 2.72 2.87
CA GLN A 55 -12.43 2.60 3.18
C GLN A 55 -13.13 1.68 2.17
N PRO A 56 -13.66 0.52 2.59
CA PRO A 56 -14.51 -0.30 1.75
C PRO A 56 -15.81 0.42 1.33
N ALA A 57 -16.35 0.01 0.17
CA ALA A 57 -17.69 0.36 -0.28
C ALA A 57 -18.49 -0.93 -0.52
N THR A 58 -19.80 -0.84 -0.62
CA THR A 58 -20.69 -2.00 -0.83
C THR A 58 -20.36 -2.79 -2.11
N MET A 59 -19.87 -2.11 -3.16
CA MET A 59 -19.42 -2.78 -4.39
C MET A 59 -18.19 -3.68 -4.21
N HIS A 60 -17.50 -3.58 -3.08
CA HIS A 60 -16.35 -4.42 -2.74
C HIS A 60 -16.71 -5.64 -1.90
N GLU A 61 -17.99 -5.84 -1.59
CA GLU A 61 -18.46 -6.92 -0.74
C GLU A 61 -18.59 -8.25 -1.49
N ALA A 62 -18.31 -9.34 -0.81
CA ALA A 62 -18.64 -10.69 -1.26
C ALA A 62 -20.09 -11.04 -0.90
N PHE A 63 -20.53 -10.61 0.26
CA PHE A 63 -21.89 -10.68 0.78
C PHE A 63 -22.09 -9.53 1.78
N PRO A 64 -23.35 -9.16 2.12
CA PRO A 64 -23.61 -7.95 2.86
C PRO A 64 -22.74 -7.78 4.11
N GLY A 65 -22.01 -6.67 4.17
CA GLY A 65 -21.18 -6.29 5.30
C GLY A 65 -19.77 -6.93 5.34
N MET A 66 -19.40 -7.77 4.35
CA MET A 66 -18.13 -8.48 4.36
C MET A 66 -17.34 -8.28 3.06
N LEU A 67 -16.08 -7.88 3.21
CA LEU A 67 -15.17 -7.59 2.11
C LEU A 67 -14.83 -8.84 1.31
N ASN A 68 -14.80 -8.71 -0.02
CA ASN A 68 -14.45 -9.78 -0.94
C ASN A 68 -12.97 -10.19 -0.79
N GLY A 69 -12.71 -11.50 -0.78
CA GLY A 69 -11.35 -12.03 -0.62
C GLY A 69 -10.39 -11.65 -1.77
N GLY A 70 -10.90 -11.50 -2.99
CA GLY A 70 -10.10 -11.00 -4.13
C GLY A 70 -9.71 -9.53 -3.97
N ILE A 71 -10.59 -8.71 -3.39
CA ILE A 71 -10.28 -7.31 -3.05
C ILE A 71 -9.20 -7.26 -1.95
N ILE A 72 -9.31 -8.09 -0.92
CA ILE A 72 -8.27 -8.22 0.12
C ILE A 72 -6.91 -8.58 -0.52
N GLY A 73 -6.91 -9.53 -1.46
CA GLY A 73 -5.71 -9.90 -2.22
C GLY A 73 -5.12 -8.71 -2.99
N ALA A 74 -5.95 -7.97 -3.72
CA ALA A 74 -5.50 -6.81 -4.51
C ALA A 74 -4.95 -5.67 -3.62
N LEU A 75 -5.59 -5.42 -2.47
CA LEU A 75 -5.11 -4.43 -1.50
C LEU A 75 -3.72 -4.80 -0.97
N LEU A 76 -3.55 -6.03 -0.51
CA LEU A 76 -2.30 -6.52 0.05
C LEU A 76 -1.19 -6.64 -1.00
N ASP A 77 -1.51 -7.12 -2.20
CA ASP A 77 -0.55 -7.20 -3.32
C ASP A 77 0.03 -5.82 -3.63
N CYS A 78 -0.81 -4.85 -3.94
CA CYS A 78 -0.35 -3.52 -4.29
C CYS A 78 0.36 -2.81 -3.13
N HIS A 79 -0.13 -2.95 -1.90
CA HIS A 79 0.50 -2.32 -0.73
C HIS A 79 1.89 -2.90 -0.44
N CYS A 80 2.05 -4.22 -0.49
CA CYS A 80 3.33 -4.89 -0.32
C CYS A 80 4.28 -4.58 -1.49
N ASN A 81 3.78 -4.49 -2.72
CA ASN A 81 4.58 -4.12 -3.89
C ASN A 81 5.17 -2.69 -3.73
N TRP A 82 4.37 -1.72 -3.30
CA TRP A 82 4.86 -0.37 -3.01
C TRP A 82 5.87 -0.32 -1.85
N THR A 83 5.69 -1.17 -0.85
CA THR A 83 6.65 -1.32 0.25
C THR A 83 8.00 -1.82 -0.28
N ALA A 84 8.00 -2.82 -1.17
CA ALA A 84 9.21 -3.33 -1.82
C ALA A 84 9.87 -2.28 -2.71
N ALA A 85 9.09 -1.60 -3.57
CA ALA A 85 9.59 -0.57 -4.48
C ALA A 85 10.26 0.58 -3.72
N HIS A 86 9.62 1.08 -2.66
CA HIS A 86 10.19 2.10 -1.80
C HIS A 86 11.47 1.64 -1.10
N HIS A 87 11.48 0.42 -0.56
CA HIS A 87 12.66 -0.15 0.08
C HIS A 87 13.85 -0.23 -0.90
N LEU A 88 13.62 -0.75 -2.10
CA LEU A 88 14.66 -0.88 -3.13
C LEU A 88 15.16 0.50 -3.61
N MET A 89 14.30 1.51 -3.66
CA MET A 89 14.70 2.89 -3.91
C MET A 89 15.69 3.40 -2.86
N VAL A 90 15.34 3.25 -1.59
CA VAL A 90 16.16 3.73 -0.46
C VAL A 90 17.48 2.95 -0.40
N GLN A 91 17.43 1.61 -0.48
CA GLN A 91 18.60 0.74 -0.46
C GLN A 91 19.56 1.05 -1.61
N GLY A 92 19.04 1.34 -2.81
CA GLY A 92 19.83 1.64 -4.00
C GLY A 92 20.25 3.11 -4.11
N GLY A 93 19.84 3.99 -3.20
CA GLY A 93 20.08 5.43 -3.29
C GLY A 93 19.46 6.07 -4.55
N LEU A 94 18.32 5.53 -5.01
CA LEU A 94 17.64 6.00 -6.21
C LEU A 94 16.75 7.22 -5.91
N SER A 95 16.56 8.09 -6.90
CA SER A 95 15.68 9.26 -6.80
C SER A 95 14.19 8.91 -6.93
N ALA A 96 13.86 7.73 -7.46
CA ALA A 96 12.52 7.22 -7.62
C ALA A 96 12.50 5.69 -7.45
N PRO A 97 11.34 5.10 -7.04
CA PRO A 97 11.22 3.66 -6.92
C PRO A 97 11.41 2.96 -8.27
N PRO A 98 12.15 1.84 -8.32
CA PRO A 98 12.17 1.02 -9.52
C PRO A 98 10.78 0.41 -9.75
N CYS A 99 10.43 0.15 -11.02
CA CYS A 99 9.24 -0.61 -11.33
C CYS A 99 9.40 -2.04 -10.81
N THR A 100 8.53 -2.45 -9.91
CA THR A 100 8.52 -3.79 -9.33
C THR A 100 7.29 -4.57 -9.78
N VAL A 101 7.43 -5.87 -9.88
CA VAL A 101 6.33 -6.80 -10.15
C VAL A 101 6.24 -7.85 -9.06
N THR A 102 5.05 -8.36 -8.85
CA THR A 102 4.76 -9.46 -7.94
C THR A 102 5.24 -10.76 -8.57
N ALA A 103 6.29 -11.37 -8.03
CA ALA A 103 6.78 -12.67 -8.48
C ALA A 103 5.96 -13.82 -7.87
N GLU A 104 5.64 -13.70 -6.59
CA GLU A 104 4.74 -14.61 -5.88
C GLU A 104 4.12 -13.88 -4.69
N TYR A 105 2.93 -14.29 -4.27
CA TYR A 105 2.39 -13.90 -2.98
C TYR A 105 1.42 -14.95 -2.46
N ALA A 106 1.38 -15.10 -1.14
CA ALA A 106 0.47 -15.98 -0.44
C ALA A 106 -0.40 -15.17 0.52
N ILE A 107 -1.71 -15.26 0.33
CA ILE A 107 -2.70 -14.63 1.20
C ILE A 107 -3.33 -15.68 2.11
N LYS A 108 -3.38 -15.39 3.41
CA LYS A 108 -4.14 -16.19 4.38
C LYS A 108 -5.28 -15.34 4.91
N LEU A 109 -6.51 -15.74 4.59
CA LEU A 109 -7.71 -15.14 5.14
C LEU A 109 -7.97 -15.74 6.52
N ARG A 110 -7.82 -14.92 7.56
CA ARG A 110 -7.87 -15.33 8.96
C ARG A 110 -9.26 -15.19 9.56
N ARG A 111 -9.98 -14.14 9.15
CA ARG A 111 -11.32 -13.77 9.63
C ARG A 111 -12.09 -13.07 8.52
N PRO A 112 -13.43 -13.14 8.53
CA PRO A 112 -14.23 -12.21 7.75
C PRO A 112 -13.83 -10.76 8.06
N THR A 113 -13.76 -9.93 7.02
CA THR A 113 -13.36 -8.52 7.13
C THR A 113 -14.60 -7.65 7.01
N PRO A 114 -15.09 -7.01 8.09
CA PRO A 114 -16.23 -6.11 8.03
C PRO A 114 -15.97 -4.89 7.12
N THR A 115 -17.03 -4.42 6.44
CA THR A 115 -16.97 -3.25 5.54
C THR A 115 -17.51 -1.96 6.15
N ASN A 116 -18.03 -2.02 7.38
CA ASN A 116 -18.63 -0.88 8.08
C ASN A 116 -17.62 0.10 8.69
N ALA A 117 -16.32 -0.17 8.55
CA ALA A 117 -15.23 0.67 9.03
C ALA A 117 -14.03 0.58 8.09
N PRO A 118 -13.09 1.56 8.15
CA PRO A 118 -11.85 1.46 7.41
C PRO A 118 -11.05 0.21 7.76
N VAL A 119 -10.32 -0.32 6.79
CA VAL A 119 -9.29 -1.33 6.99
C VAL A 119 -7.92 -0.66 7.03
N LEU A 120 -7.04 -1.20 7.85
CA LEU A 120 -5.66 -0.77 7.98
C LEU A 120 -4.74 -1.83 7.38
N LEU A 121 -3.92 -1.43 6.42
CA LEU A 121 -2.85 -2.23 5.86
C LEU A 121 -1.53 -1.83 6.51
N ARG A 122 -0.73 -2.82 6.89
CA ARG A 122 0.65 -2.64 7.33
C ARG A 122 1.54 -3.59 6.57
N ALA A 123 2.71 -3.14 6.16
CA ALA A 123 3.68 -3.98 5.48
C ALA A 123 5.11 -3.61 5.87
N LYS A 124 5.96 -4.62 5.96
CA LYS A 124 7.39 -4.45 6.24
C LYS A 124 8.24 -5.44 5.48
N VAL A 125 9.48 -5.05 5.24
CA VAL A 125 10.50 -5.89 4.61
C VAL A 125 10.99 -6.92 5.61
N VAL A 126 11.05 -8.19 5.19
CA VAL A 126 11.60 -9.29 6.01
C VAL A 126 12.86 -9.90 5.41
N GLU A 127 13.05 -9.75 4.09
CA GLU A 127 14.23 -10.18 3.38
C GLU A 127 14.47 -9.27 2.18
N SER A 128 15.72 -8.99 1.82
CA SER A 128 16.07 -8.08 0.75
C SER A 128 17.31 -8.56 -0.01
N GLY A 129 17.24 -8.41 -1.32
CA GLY A 129 18.36 -8.56 -2.25
C GLY A 129 18.59 -7.28 -3.05
N PRO A 130 19.51 -7.27 -4.02
CA PRO A 130 19.83 -6.08 -4.80
C PRO A 130 18.68 -5.62 -5.71
N ASP A 131 17.83 -6.54 -6.15
CA ASP A 131 16.72 -6.29 -7.10
C ASP A 131 15.37 -6.84 -6.65
N ARG A 132 15.26 -7.30 -5.40
CA ARG A 132 14.04 -7.92 -4.87
C ARG A 132 13.91 -7.74 -3.38
N ALA A 133 12.67 -7.81 -2.89
CA ALA A 133 12.39 -7.82 -1.47
C ALA A 133 11.21 -8.75 -1.15
N ARG A 134 11.30 -9.47 -0.05
CA ARG A 134 10.21 -10.22 0.54
C ARG A 134 9.53 -9.36 1.59
N ILE A 135 8.23 -9.26 1.46
CA ILE A 135 7.40 -8.37 2.27
C ILE A 135 6.37 -9.19 3.02
N GLN A 136 6.20 -8.89 4.29
CA GLN A 136 5.05 -9.36 5.06
C GLN A 136 4.07 -8.22 5.29
N GLY A 137 2.81 -8.48 4.97
CA GLY A 137 1.72 -7.54 5.13
C GLY A 137 0.58 -8.10 5.97
N THR A 138 -0.16 -7.21 6.61
CA THR A 138 -1.41 -7.50 7.32
C THR A 138 -2.51 -6.57 6.86
N LEU A 139 -3.74 -7.08 6.89
CA LEU A 139 -4.96 -6.28 6.78
C LEU A 139 -5.74 -6.45 8.07
N GLU A 140 -6.04 -5.32 8.69
CA GLU A 140 -6.74 -5.25 9.97
C GLU A 140 -8.08 -4.54 9.83
N ALA A 141 -9.10 -5.03 10.53
CA ALA A 141 -10.38 -4.38 10.68
C ALA A 141 -10.84 -4.50 12.14
N GLY A 142 -11.33 -3.40 12.71
CA GLY A 142 -11.78 -3.38 14.11
C GLY A 142 -10.70 -3.80 15.11
N GLY A 143 -9.43 -3.48 14.85
CA GLY A 143 -8.29 -3.83 15.70
C GLY A 143 -7.88 -5.31 15.65
N LYS A 144 -8.37 -6.09 14.68
CA LYS A 144 -8.05 -7.51 14.51
C LYS A 144 -7.45 -7.77 13.14
N VAL A 145 -6.39 -8.58 13.09
CA VAL A 145 -5.82 -9.06 11.82
C VAL A 145 -6.81 -9.99 11.14
N CYS A 146 -7.31 -9.59 9.98
CA CYS A 146 -8.26 -10.34 9.16
C CYS A 146 -7.57 -11.14 8.05
N ALA A 147 -6.48 -10.62 7.52
CA ALA A 147 -5.68 -11.31 6.49
C ALA A 147 -4.19 -11.02 6.66
N THR A 148 -3.37 -11.93 6.16
CA THR A 148 -1.91 -11.78 6.10
C THR A 148 -1.42 -12.09 4.69
N CYS A 149 -0.35 -11.40 4.29
CA CYS A 149 0.36 -11.61 3.03
C CYS A 149 1.83 -11.92 3.30
N ASP A 150 2.38 -12.84 2.54
CA ASP A 150 3.82 -13.04 2.38
C ASP A 150 4.11 -13.04 0.90
N GLY A 151 4.89 -12.10 0.40
CA GLY A 151 5.12 -11.90 -1.03
C GLY A 151 6.55 -11.57 -1.38
N LEU A 152 6.96 -11.98 -2.58
CA LEU A 152 8.23 -11.64 -3.21
C LEU A 152 7.98 -10.70 -4.38
N PHE A 153 8.64 -9.55 -4.36
CA PHE A 153 8.51 -8.48 -5.35
C PHE A 153 9.88 -8.21 -5.97
N VAL A 154 9.92 -8.09 -7.31
CA VAL A 154 11.17 -8.01 -8.05
C VAL A 154 11.18 -6.76 -8.93
N ALA A 155 12.27 -5.99 -8.87
CA ALA A 155 12.50 -4.87 -9.76
C ALA A 155 12.77 -5.38 -11.19
N VAL A 156 12.05 -4.82 -12.15
CA VAL A 156 12.21 -5.20 -13.56
C VAL A 156 13.23 -4.32 -14.27
N LYS A 157 13.88 -4.89 -15.28
CA LYS A 157 14.88 -4.23 -16.10
C LYS A 157 14.28 -3.77 -17.43
N GLU A 158 15.03 -2.94 -18.13
CA GLU A 158 14.70 -2.51 -19.50
C GLU A 158 14.39 -3.72 -20.40
N GLY A 159 13.35 -3.59 -21.22
CA GLY A 159 12.82 -4.68 -22.05
C GLY A 159 11.68 -5.47 -21.41
N HIS A 160 11.43 -5.34 -20.10
CA HIS A 160 10.28 -5.97 -19.46
C HIS A 160 9.00 -5.14 -19.70
N PRO A 161 7.82 -5.75 -19.97
CA PRO A 161 6.58 -5.01 -20.24
C PRO A 161 6.15 -4.04 -19.13
N ALA A 162 6.54 -4.31 -17.88
CA ALA A 162 6.24 -3.44 -16.74
C ALA A 162 7.30 -2.36 -16.48
N PHE A 163 8.36 -2.30 -17.29
CA PHE A 163 9.34 -1.22 -17.18
C PHE A 163 8.70 0.10 -17.61
N HIS A 164 8.90 1.16 -16.86
CA HIS A 164 8.24 2.48 -17.04
C HIS A 164 6.72 2.50 -16.81
N ARG A 165 6.17 1.61 -16.00
CA ARG A 165 4.71 1.59 -15.75
C ARG A 165 4.19 2.67 -14.79
N TRP A 166 5.05 3.41 -14.08
CA TRP A 166 4.68 4.55 -13.26
C TRP A 166 5.19 5.89 -13.73
#